data_dfdd7f4682eecca6771d8e6fb9deabd5
#
_entry.id   dfdd7f4682eecca6771d8e6fb9deabd5
#
_cell.length_a   1.000
_cell.length_b   1.000
_cell.length_c   1.000
_cell.angle_alpha   90.00
_cell.angle_beta   90.00
_cell.angle_gamma   90.00
#
_symmetry.space_group_name_H-M   'P 1'
#
loop_
_entity.id
_entity.type
_entity.pdbx_description
1 polymer ?
#
loop_
_entity_poly.entity_id
_entity_poly.type
_entity_poly.pdbx_seq_one_letter_code
_entity_poly.pdbx_strand_id
1 'polypeptide(L)'
;HSHYSLGAGALVDDPDDDAEAPTLARRLAAWRRLSLDAFDGEPTEIPILDTVMRQAAERGVARLYPEALLDGVGMDIEPRDYQTWAELEHYTFGVAGAVGGWMTQLFGLSDPELLDQAHALGHGMQLTNIARDVGEDLARERVYLPTELLDRHGLDRDDLREMARVEGSISEAYRSAIRE
;
A
#
# COMPACT_ATOMS: atom_id res chain seq x y z
N HIS A 1 8.99 -2.34 14.65
CA HIS A 1 7.86 -3.23 15.01
C HIS A 1 6.54 -2.46 14.88
N SER A 2 6.07 -2.26 13.67
CA SER A 2 4.70 -1.80 13.44
C SER A 2 3.82 -3.00 13.11
N HIS A 3 3.36 -3.67 14.15
CA HIS A 3 2.21 -4.56 14.01
C HIS A 3 0.96 -3.69 13.86
N TYR A 4 0.52 -3.45 12.63
CA TYR A 4 -0.88 -3.08 12.41
C TYR A 4 -1.73 -4.32 12.67
N SER A 5 -2.02 -4.57 13.94
CA SER A 5 -3.08 -5.46 14.34
C SER A 5 -4.40 -4.77 14.01
N LEU A 6 -4.94 -5.02 12.82
CA LEU A 6 -6.34 -4.74 12.52
C LEU A 6 -7.16 -5.53 13.53
N GLY A 7 -7.79 -4.82 14.47
CA GLY A 7 -8.58 -5.40 15.53
C GLY A 7 -9.60 -6.41 14.96
N ALA A 8 -9.44 -7.66 15.35
CA ALA A 8 -10.13 -8.82 14.78
C ALA A 8 -11.52 -9.03 15.39
N GLY A 9 -12.21 -7.98 15.84
CA GLY A 9 -13.35 -8.14 16.74
C GLY A 9 -14.73 -7.74 16.28
N ALA A 10 -14.93 -7.20 15.09
CA ALA A 10 -16.25 -6.65 14.74
C ALA A 10 -16.58 -6.73 13.26
N LEU A 11 -16.44 -7.87 12.62
CA LEU A 11 -16.93 -8.05 11.25
C LEU A 11 -17.90 -9.23 11.23
N VAL A 12 -19.20 -8.84 11.31
CA VAL A 12 -20.39 -9.57 10.85
C VAL A 12 -20.37 -11.08 11.11
N ASP A 13 -20.99 -11.48 12.22
CA ASP A 13 -21.54 -12.82 12.38
C ASP A 13 -22.68 -12.99 11.36
N ASP A 14 -22.41 -13.67 10.27
CA ASP A 14 -23.44 -14.30 9.45
C ASP A 14 -23.76 -15.65 10.10
N PRO A 15 -24.98 -15.89 10.62
CA PRO A 15 -25.27 -17.04 11.48
C PRO A 15 -25.31 -18.39 10.79
N ASP A 16 -25.04 -18.48 9.48
CA ASP A 16 -25.20 -19.69 8.69
C ASP A 16 -23.88 -20.28 8.14
N ASP A 17 -22.73 -19.87 8.66
CA ASP A 17 -21.46 -20.39 8.15
C ASP A 17 -20.67 -21.09 9.28
N ASP A 18 -20.57 -22.42 9.23
CA ASP A 18 -19.51 -23.23 9.85
C ASP A 18 -18.17 -22.85 9.19
N ALA A 19 -17.89 -21.54 9.09
CA ALA A 19 -16.94 -20.96 8.18
C ALA A 19 -15.60 -20.76 8.85
N GLU A 20 -14.63 -21.34 8.23
CA GLU A 20 -13.24 -20.91 8.18
C GLU A 20 -13.15 -19.37 8.22
N ALA A 21 -12.30 -18.82 9.11
CA ALA A 21 -12.15 -17.36 9.29
C ALA A 21 -11.98 -16.67 7.93
N PRO A 22 -12.67 -15.54 7.66
CA PRO A 22 -12.67 -14.91 6.37
C PRO A 22 -11.25 -14.58 5.91
N THR A 23 -10.93 -14.88 4.66
CA THR A 23 -9.61 -14.62 4.08
C THR A 23 -9.26 -13.13 4.17
N LEU A 24 -7.97 -12.80 4.18
CA LEU A 24 -7.50 -11.41 4.23
C LEU A 24 -8.10 -10.56 3.09
N ALA A 25 -8.23 -11.13 1.90
CA ALA A 25 -8.87 -10.48 0.75
C ALA A 25 -10.35 -10.14 1.00
N ARG A 26 -11.13 -11.08 1.58
CA ARG A 26 -12.55 -10.83 1.95
C ARG A 26 -12.66 -9.74 3.01
N ARG A 27 -11.77 -9.73 4.00
CA ARG A 27 -11.72 -8.69 5.05
C ARG A 27 -11.40 -7.33 4.46
N LEU A 28 -10.43 -7.24 3.56
CA LEU A 28 -10.10 -5.97 2.89
C LEU A 28 -11.25 -5.49 2.01
N ALA A 29 -11.91 -6.39 1.27
CA ALA A 29 -13.08 -6.02 0.47
C ALA A 29 -14.21 -5.45 1.33
N ALA A 30 -14.45 -6.03 2.52
CA ALA A 30 -15.41 -5.49 3.48
C ALA A 30 -15.00 -4.10 4.01
N TRP A 31 -13.73 -3.93 4.39
CA TRP A 31 -13.19 -2.64 4.80
C TRP A 31 -13.29 -1.58 3.69
N ARG A 32 -12.97 -1.95 2.44
CA ARG A 32 -13.11 -1.05 1.29
C ARG A 32 -14.54 -0.56 1.15
N ARG A 33 -15.50 -1.47 1.18
CA ARG A 33 -16.92 -1.12 1.09
C ARG A 33 -17.32 -0.19 2.23
N LEU A 34 -17.09 -0.58 3.48
CA LEU A 34 -17.47 0.23 4.66
C LEU A 34 -16.82 1.60 4.64
N SER A 35 -15.55 1.70 4.26
CA SER A 35 -14.84 2.99 4.19
C SER A 35 -15.45 3.93 3.15
N LEU A 36 -15.81 3.41 1.98
CA LEU A 36 -16.38 4.20 0.92
C LEU A 36 -17.85 4.55 1.21
N ASP A 37 -18.63 3.64 1.78
CA ASP A 37 -19.99 3.92 2.26
C ASP A 37 -19.96 5.06 3.31
N ALA A 38 -19.07 4.98 4.29
CA ALA A 38 -18.89 6.04 5.29
C ALA A 38 -18.44 7.37 4.69
N PHE A 39 -17.59 7.35 3.66
CA PHE A 39 -17.17 8.55 2.94
C PHE A 39 -18.33 9.19 2.18
N ASP A 40 -19.21 8.38 1.60
CA ASP A 40 -20.42 8.82 0.88
C ASP A 40 -21.56 9.23 1.84
N GLY A 41 -21.34 9.12 3.16
CA GLY A 41 -22.28 9.56 4.22
C GLY A 41 -23.22 8.46 4.70
N GLU A 42 -23.05 7.23 4.23
CA GLU A 42 -23.82 6.09 4.74
C GLU A 42 -23.23 5.63 6.08
N PRO A 43 -24.04 5.47 7.13
CA PRO A 43 -23.55 5.04 8.44
C PRO A 43 -23.10 3.58 8.40
N THR A 44 -21.98 3.33 9.06
CA THR A 44 -21.50 1.97 9.31
C THR A 44 -21.66 1.63 10.80
N GLU A 45 -21.42 0.39 11.20
CA GLU A 45 -21.40 0.02 12.61
C GLU A 45 -20.09 0.39 13.33
N ILE A 46 -19.22 1.16 12.66
CA ILE A 46 -17.88 1.53 13.15
C ILE A 46 -17.79 3.05 13.30
N PRO A 47 -18.14 3.61 14.50
CA PRO A 47 -18.25 5.06 14.69
C PRO A 47 -16.97 5.85 14.38
N ILE A 48 -15.79 5.27 14.60
CA ILE A 48 -14.52 5.93 14.27
C ILE A 48 -14.34 6.05 12.76
N LEU A 49 -14.72 5.02 12.00
CA LEU A 49 -14.66 5.03 10.54
C LEU A 49 -15.61 6.08 9.97
N ASP A 50 -16.87 6.08 10.45
CA ASP A 50 -17.88 7.07 10.05
C ASP A 50 -17.39 8.50 10.31
N THR A 51 -16.77 8.73 11.47
CA THR A 51 -16.25 10.04 11.83
C THR A 51 -15.11 10.46 10.92
N VAL A 52 -14.12 9.60 10.71
CA VAL A 52 -12.93 9.91 9.92
C VAL A 52 -13.30 10.15 8.45
N MET A 53 -14.11 9.27 7.86
CA MET A 53 -14.46 9.35 6.44
C MET A 53 -15.41 10.53 6.17
N ARG A 54 -16.39 10.77 7.02
CA ARG A 54 -17.25 11.95 6.92
C ARG A 54 -16.45 13.24 7.04
N GLN A 55 -15.53 13.36 8.00
CA GLN A 55 -14.67 14.54 8.15
C GLN A 55 -13.78 14.76 6.93
N ALA A 56 -13.30 13.69 6.31
CA ALA A 56 -12.55 13.78 5.06
C ALA A 56 -13.43 14.35 3.93
N ALA A 57 -14.62 13.79 3.73
CA ALA A 57 -15.56 14.26 2.73
C ALA A 57 -16.00 15.72 2.96
N GLU A 58 -16.37 16.08 4.19
CA GLU A 58 -16.76 17.47 4.59
C GLU A 58 -15.64 18.48 4.34
N ARG A 59 -14.37 18.08 4.42
CA ARG A 59 -13.22 18.94 4.14
C ARG A 59 -12.81 18.96 2.66
N GLY A 60 -13.56 18.27 1.81
CA GLY A 60 -13.32 18.25 0.35
C GLY A 60 -12.17 17.35 -0.07
N VAL A 61 -11.81 16.35 0.75
CA VAL A 61 -10.86 15.31 0.33
C VAL A 61 -11.45 14.58 -0.88
N ALA A 62 -10.65 14.41 -1.92
CA ALA A 62 -11.10 13.67 -3.09
C ALA A 62 -11.24 12.17 -2.75
N ARG A 63 -12.37 11.59 -3.14
CA ARG A 63 -12.71 10.18 -2.91
C ARG A 63 -11.66 9.21 -3.47
N LEU A 64 -10.95 9.63 -4.50
CA LEU A 64 -9.87 8.86 -5.10
C LEU A 64 -8.78 8.45 -4.08
N TYR A 65 -8.53 9.25 -3.02
CA TYR A 65 -7.46 8.96 -2.07
C TYR A 65 -7.76 7.77 -1.16
N PRO A 66 -8.93 7.69 -0.48
CA PRO A 66 -9.28 6.49 0.26
C PRO A 66 -9.41 5.26 -0.65
N GLU A 67 -9.90 5.41 -1.87
CA GLU A 67 -9.93 4.31 -2.85
C GLU A 67 -8.54 3.81 -3.19
N ALA A 68 -7.64 4.71 -3.61
CA ALA A 68 -6.28 4.35 -3.99
C ALA A 68 -5.48 3.71 -2.83
N LEU A 69 -5.67 4.21 -1.59
CA LEU A 69 -5.03 3.61 -0.43
C LEU A 69 -5.49 2.17 -0.20
N LEU A 70 -6.79 1.93 -0.26
CA LEU A 70 -7.34 0.58 -0.06
C LEU A 70 -6.96 -0.37 -1.19
N ASP A 71 -6.91 0.12 -2.43
CA ASP A 71 -6.44 -0.65 -3.58
C ASP A 71 -4.93 -0.95 -3.47
N GLY A 72 -4.12 0.03 -3.06
CA GLY A 72 -2.68 -0.14 -2.82
C GLY A 72 -2.37 -1.16 -1.71
N VAL A 73 -3.08 -1.07 -0.58
CA VAL A 73 -2.98 -2.08 0.50
C VAL A 73 -3.39 -3.47 0.01
N GLY A 74 -4.37 -3.53 -0.90
CA GLY A 74 -4.81 -4.78 -1.52
C GLY A 74 -3.72 -5.46 -2.34
N MET A 75 -2.83 -4.67 -2.94
CA MET A 75 -1.71 -5.21 -3.71
C MET A 75 -0.69 -5.98 -2.87
N ASP A 76 -0.66 -5.76 -1.55
CA ASP A 76 0.24 -6.45 -0.62
C ASP A 76 -0.35 -7.75 -0.05
N ILE A 77 -1.59 -8.10 -0.38
CA ILE A 77 -2.22 -9.33 0.14
C ILE A 77 -1.55 -10.58 -0.43
N GLU A 78 -1.23 -10.53 -1.72
CA GLU A 78 -0.54 -11.62 -2.41
C GLU A 78 0.82 -11.14 -2.94
N PRO A 79 1.86 -11.98 -2.92
CA PRO A 79 3.13 -11.65 -3.53
C PRO A 79 2.93 -11.24 -5.00
N ARG A 80 3.49 -10.10 -5.37
CA ARG A 80 3.34 -9.52 -6.71
C ARG A 80 4.70 -9.20 -7.31
N ASP A 81 4.82 -9.45 -8.59
CA ASP A 81 5.98 -9.08 -9.38
C ASP A 81 5.65 -7.84 -10.22
N TYR A 82 6.37 -6.74 -9.99
CA TYR A 82 6.28 -5.53 -10.80
C TYR A 82 7.13 -5.71 -12.05
N GLN A 83 6.54 -5.50 -13.22
CA GLN A 83 7.27 -5.62 -14.49
C GLN A 83 7.93 -4.30 -14.89
N THR A 84 7.24 -3.19 -14.64
CA THR A 84 7.62 -1.85 -15.08
C THR A 84 7.64 -0.85 -13.93
N TRP A 85 8.33 0.28 -14.14
CA TRP A 85 8.27 1.43 -13.24
C TRP A 85 6.84 1.95 -13.06
N ALA A 86 6.05 1.98 -14.12
CA ALA A 86 4.66 2.43 -14.03
C ALA A 86 3.81 1.58 -13.08
N GLU A 87 4.05 0.27 -13.02
CA GLU A 87 3.39 -0.61 -12.06
C GLU A 87 3.84 -0.33 -10.61
N LEU A 88 5.14 -0.08 -10.39
CA LEU A 88 5.65 0.32 -9.08
C LEU A 88 5.14 1.71 -8.67
N GLU A 89 5.09 2.66 -9.60
CA GLU A 89 4.52 4.00 -9.35
C GLU A 89 3.05 3.93 -8.96
N HIS A 90 2.27 3.07 -9.62
CA HIS A 90 0.87 2.84 -9.25
C HIS A 90 0.75 2.32 -7.81
N TYR A 91 1.57 1.36 -7.42
CA TYR A 91 1.62 0.86 -6.05
C TYR A 91 2.00 1.95 -5.05
N THR A 92 3.13 2.63 -5.28
CA THR A 92 3.63 3.66 -4.36
C THR A 92 2.69 4.86 -4.26
N PHE A 93 1.98 5.21 -5.35
CA PHE A 93 0.89 6.18 -5.28
C PHE A 93 -0.21 5.69 -4.33
N GLY A 94 -0.68 4.46 -4.46
CA GLY A 94 -1.74 3.90 -3.61
C GLY A 94 -1.36 3.95 -2.14
N VAL A 95 -0.21 3.40 -1.76
CA VAL A 95 0.17 3.23 -0.35
C VAL A 95 0.77 4.48 0.30
N ALA A 96 1.22 5.47 -0.48
CA ALA A 96 1.90 6.65 0.07
C ALA A 96 1.52 7.97 -0.63
N GLY A 97 1.53 8.04 -1.97
CA GLY A 97 1.16 9.26 -2.70
C GLY A 97 -0.26 9.73 -2.36
N ALA A 98 -1.22 8.80 -2.38
CA ALA A 98 -2.61 9.07 -2.01
C ALA A 98 -2.76 9.60 -0.57
N VAL A 99 -1.94 9.08 0.35
CA VAL A 99 -1.90 9.58 1.75
C VAL A 99 -1.40 11.02 1.79
N GLY A 100 -0.37 11.36 1.00
CA GLY A 100 0.13 12.73 0.86
C GLY A 100 -0.94 13.70 0.39
N GLY A 101 -1.64 13.36 -0.69
CA GLY A 101 -2.75 14.16 -1.21
C GLY A 101 -3.92 14.26 -0.22
N TRP A 102 -4.30 13.17 0.42
CA TRP A 102 -5.34 13.12 1.45
C TRP A 102 -5.03 14.09 2.60
N MET A 103 -3.83 13.98 3.18
CA MET A 103 -3.41 14.86 4.27
C MET A 103 -3.39 16.33 3.85
N THR A 104 -2.90 16.64 2.65
CA THR A 104 -2.87 18.00 2.11
C THR A 104 -4.28 18.59 2.03
N GLN A 105 -5.25 17.84 1.51
CA GLN A 105 -6.64 18.30 1.44
C GLN A 105 -7.32 18.38 2.80
N LEU A 106 -7.00 17.49 3.75
CA LEU A 106 -7.48 17.59 5.12
C LEU A 106 -7.06 18.90 5.81
N PHE A 107 -5.89 19.44 5.47
CA PHE A 107 -5.45 20.76 5.93
C PHE A 107 -6.08 21.93 5.16
N GLY A 108 -7.00 21.66 4.23
CA GLY A 108 -7.70 22.67 3.45
C GLY A 108 -6.90 23.21 2.27
N LEU A 109 -5.86 22.51 1.85
CA LEU A 109 -5.00 22.87 0.74
C LEU A 109 -5.36 21.99 -0.47
N SER A 110 -5.72 22.64 -1.60
CA SER A 110 -6.16 21.96 -2.83
C SER A 110 -5.53 22.53 -4.10
N ASP A 111 -4.45 23.30 -3.95
CA ASP A 111 -3.68 23.77 -5.07
C ASP A 111 -3.06 22.58 -5.83
N PRO A 112 -3.23 22.48 -7.17
CA PRO A 112 -2.75 21.32 -7.93
C PRO A 112 -1.24 21.11 -7.85
N GLU A 113 -0.43 22.18 -7.86
CA GLU A 113 1.03 22.07 -7.76
C GLU A 113 1.44 21.52 -6.38
N LEU A 114 0.75 21.97 -5.32
CA LEU A 114 0.99 21.47 -3.97
C LEU A 114 0.59 20.00 -3.82
N LEU A 115 -0.49 19.59 -4.45
CA LEU A 115 -0.92 18.18 -4.47
C LEU A 115 0.10 17.31 -5.22
N ASP A 116 0.62 17.78 -6.36
CA ASP A 116 1.67 17.06 -7.08
C ASP A 116 2.94 16.90 -6.24
N GLN A 117 3.33 17.94 -5.49
CA GLN A 117 4.46 17.86 -4.55
C GLN A 117 4.20 16.89 -3.40
N ALA A 118 2.97 16.85 -2.86
CA ALA A 118 2.58 15.92 -1.81
C ALA A 118 2.59 14.47 -2.30
N HIS A 119 2.11 14.22 -3.52
CA HIS A 119 2.20 12.91 -4.16
C HIS A 119 3.65 12.48 -4.37
N ALA A 120 4.48 13.38 -4.91
CA ALA A 120 5.91 13.12 -5.14
C ALA A 120 6.65 12.82 -3.83
N LEU A 121 6.33 13.53 -2.74
CA LEU A 121 6.90 13.27 -1.42
C LEU A 121 6.51 11.88 -0.92
N GLY A 122 5.23 11.52 -1.00
CA GLY A 122 4.75 10.19 -0.61
C GLY A 122 5.45 9.09 -1.42
N HIS A 123 5.53 9.27 -2.73
CA HIS A 123 6.23 8.36 -3.63
C HIS A 123 7.71 8.18 -3.24
N GLY A 124 8.44 9.27 -3.07
CA GLY A 124 9.86 9.25 -2.67
C GLY A 124 10.08 8.59 -1.30
N MET A 125 9.18 8.81 -0.33
CA MET A 125 9.21 8.13 0.97
C MET A 125 9.03 6.61 0.81
N GLN A 126 8.09 6.16 -0.03
CA GLN A 126 7.85 4.74 -0.23
C GLN A 126 9.01 4.06 -0.98
N LEU A 127 9.57 4.71 -2.00
CA LEU A 127 10.79 4.22 -2.67
C LEU A 127 11.95 4.10 -1.68
N THR A 128 12.10 5.07 -0.77
CA THR A 128 13.12 5.01 0.30
C THR A 128 12.88 3.83 1.24
N ASN A 129 11.63 3.54 1.60
CA ASN A 129 11.29 2.36 2.40
C ASN A 129 11.65 1.07 1.65
N ILE A 130 11.25 0.94 0.38
CA ILE A 130 11.58 -0.21 -0.47
C ILE A 130 13.10 -0.41 -0.55
N ALA A 131 13.88 0.66 -0.76
CA ALA A 131 15.33 0.58 -0.83
C ALA A 131 15.98 0.20 0.51
N ARG A 132 15.40 0.66 1.63
CA ARG A 132 15.91 0.36 2.98
C ARG A 132 15.60 -1.07 3.41
N ASP A 133 14.39 -1.54 3.10
CA ASP A 133 13.83 -2.75 3.71
C ASP A 133 14.00 -4.00 2.81
N VAL A 134 14.83 -3.91 1.78
CA VAL A 134 15.10 -4.95 0.80
C VAL A 134 15.36 -6.33 1.40
N GLY A 135 16.23 -6.41 2.42
CA GLY A 135 16.57 -7.70 3.06
C GLY A 135 15.37 -8.32 3.80
N GLU A 136 14.55 -7.47 4.42
CA GLU A 136 13.34 -7.90 5.12
C GLU A 136 12.24 -8.32 4.14
N ASP A 137 12.10 -7.59 3.04
CA ASP A 137 11.13 -7.90 1.98
C ASP A 137 11.50 -9.20 1.25
N LEU A 138 12.76 -9.40 0.93
CA LEU A 138 13.26 -10.65 0.34
C LEU A 138 13.02 -11.85 1.27
N ALA A 139 13.21 -11.70 2.57
CA ALA A 139 12.93 -12.75 3.55
C ALA A 139 11.43 -13.13 3.60
N ARG A 140 10.56 -12.24 3.12
CA ARG A 140 9.11 -12.46 2.97
C ARG A 140 8.71 -12.81 1.54
N GLU A 141 9.68 -13.17 0.70
CA GLU A 141 9.51 -13.48 -0.73
C GLU A 141 8.92 -12.31 -1.56
N ARG A 142 9.13 -11.07 -1.11
CA ARG A 142 8.67 -9.84 -1.78
C ARG A 142 9.83 -9.17 -2.51
N VAL A 143 9.60 -8.82 -3.77
CA VAL A 143 10.53 -8.06 -4.61
C VAL A 143 9.78 -6.90 -5.25
N TYR A 144 9.99 -5.69 -4.73
CA TYR A 144 9.32 -4.49 -5.25
C TYR A 144 10.03 -3.91 -6.49
N LEU A 145 11.32 -4.17 -6.66
CA LEU A 145 12.05 -3.64 -7.83
C LEU A 145 11.47 -4.19 -9.13
N PRO A 146 11.19 -3.31 -10.13
CA PRO A 146 10.66 -3.74 -11.41
C PRO A 146 11.60 -4.67 -12.17
N THR A 147 11.04 -5.63 -12.88
CA THR A 147 11.81 -6.57 -13.72
C THR A 147 12.70 -5.83 -14.72
N GLU A 148 12.17 -4.78 -15.36
CA GLU A 148 12.94 -3.96 -16.32
C GLU A 148 14.19 -3.30 -15.71
N LEU A 149 14.16 -2.99 -14.40
CA LEU A 149 15.32 -2.47 -13.68
C LEU A 149 16.31 -3.60 -13.36
N LEU A 150 15.81 -4.73 -12.89
CA LEU A 150 16.63 -5.90 -12.59
C LEU A 150 17.37 -6.39 -13.84
N ASP A 151 16.68 -6.50 -14.97
CA ASP A 151 17.24 -6.90 -16.26
C ASP A 151 18.40 -5.99 -16.72
N ARG A 152 18.25 -4.66 -16.50
CA ARG A 152 19.34 -3.69 -16.81
C ARG A 152 20.60 -3.94 -16.02
N HIS A 153 20.48 -4.52 -14.82
CA HIS A 153 21.60 -4.85 -13.94
C HIS A 153 22.02 -6.31 -14.01
N GLY A 154 21.46 -7.09 -14.94
CA GLY A 154 21.78 -8.51 -15.13
C GLY A 154 21.36 -9.38 -13.96
N LEU A 155 20.27 -8.99 -13.30
CA LEU A 155 19.67 -9.71 -12.17
C LEU A 155 18.35 -10.32 -12.62
N ASP A 156 18.04 -11.51 -12.12
CA ASP A 156 16.69 -12.03 -12.18
C ASP A 156 16.09 -12.18 -10.76
N ARG A 157 14.80 -12.49 -10.68
CA ARG A 157 14.11 -12.60 -9.41
C ARG A 157 14.49 -13.84 -8.62
N ASP A 158 14.90 -14.89 -9.29
CA ASP A 158 15.35 -16.12 -8.65
C ASP A 158 16.72 -15.92 -8.02
N ASP A 159 17.61 -15.14 -8.66
CA ASP A 159 18.85 -14.66 -8.06
C ASP A 159 18.60 -13.90 -6.74
N LEU A 160 17.60 -13.03 -6.72
CA LEU A 160 17.25 -12.27 -5.52
C LEU A 160 16.70 -13.16 -4.40
N ARG A 161 15.85 -14.12 -4.73
CA ARG A 161 15.32 -15.10 -3.77
C ARG A 161 16.42 -15.98 -3.20
N GLU A 162 17.39 -16.37 -4.03
CA GLU A 162 18.56 -17.13 -3.58
C GLU A 162 19.46 -16.30 -2.67
N MET A 163 19.70 -15.02 -2.99
CA MET A 163 20.43 -14.09 -2.12
C MET A 163 19.79 -13.94 -0.74
N ALA A 164 18.46 -13.93 -0.66
CA ALA A 164 17.74 -13.85 0.61
C ALA A 164 17.96 -15.08 1.52
N ARG A 165 18.20 -16.25 0.92
CA ARG A 165 18.46 -17.51 1.66
C ARG A 165 19.87 -17.61 2.18
N VAL A 166 20.81 -16.86 1.59
CA VAL A 166 22.22 -16.84 2.00
C VAL A 166 22.46 -15.62 2.88
N GLU A 167 22.54 -15.81 4.19
CA GLU A 167 22.78 -14.74 5.17
C GLU A 167 23.94 -13.82 4.72
N GLY A 168 23.59 -12.56 4.44
CA GLY A 168 24.55 -11.44 4.36
C GLY A 168 25.11 -11.08 2.99
N SER A 169 24.72 -11.70 1.88
CA SER A 169 25.32 -11.37 0.58
C SER A 169 24.33 -10.75 -0.42
N ILE A 170 24.10 -9.46 -0.24
CA ILE A 170 23.50 -8.65 -1.32
C ILE A 170 24.59 -8.39 -2.35
N SER A 171 24.38 -8.84 -3.61
CA SER A 171 25.34 -8.64 -4.71
C SER A 171 25.56 -7.16 -5.03
N GLU A 172 26.73 -6.81 -5.60
CA GLU A 172 26.99 -5.43 -6.03
C GLU A 172 26.04 -5.01 -7.17
N ALA A 173 25.62 -5.93 -8.03
CA ALA A 173 24.61 -5.67 -9.06
C ALA A 173 23.28 -5.22 -8.44
N TYR A 174 22.83 -5.87 -7.36
CA TYR A 174 21.62 -5.48 -6.66
C TYR A 174 21.75 -4.13 -5.94
N ARG A 175 22.91 -3.88 -5.31
CA ARG A 175 23.20 -2.56 -4.72
C ARG A 175 23.20 -1.44 -5.77
N SER A 176 23.65 -1.76 -6.99
CA SER A 176 23.61 -0.82 -8.11
C SER A 176 22.19 -0.53 -8.56
N ALA A 177 21.34 -1.55 -8.67
CA ALA A 177 19.93 -1.40 -9.02
C ALA A 177 19.14 -0.53 -8.00
N ILE A 178 19.44 -0.65 -6.71
CA ILE A 178 18.81 0.18 -5.66
C ILE A 178 19.23 1.66 -5.74
N ARG A 179 20.41 1.96 -6.25
CA ARG A 179 20.94 3.34 -6.32
C ARG A 179 20.44 4.12 -7.54
N GLU A 180 19.86 3.47 -8.54
CA GLU A 180 19.24 4.07 -9.72
C GLU A 180 17.84 4.62 -9.42
#